data_55f2433b2df06eb9b94cd0bef56c24ed
#
_entry.id   55f2433b2df06eb9b94cd0bef56c24ed
#
_cell.length_a   1.000
_cell.length_b   1.000
_cell.length_c   1.000
_cell.angle_alpha   90.00
_cell.angle_beta   90.00
_cell.angle_gamma   90.00
#
_symmetry.space_group_name_H-M   'P 1'
#
loop_
_entity.id
_entity.type
_entity.pdbx_description
1 polymer ?
#
loop_
_entity_poly.entity_id
_entity_poly.type
_entity_poly.pdbx_seq_one_letter_code
_entity_poly.pdbx_strand_id
1 'polypeptide(L)'
;MLLSVKSPSLILVRAFAVVICFLSLLPTRDGRSFAVSIDPADVATFAAAAEQNAKLKSDLTWTFCAKRQRGWILYTPLIQRLLNTNAAPETNAFAQALADWQSSAGLPSTGVLDQQTWMKMVAVFQSRRIKDRSTPPPGALTRVSASEFFDPERPEDLRYVERQAYAAYKRLVAAVTADLSLDSNENWLKIISAFRSPAYQAQLRKQSPKSGRASLAVNSPHFTGRALDLYVGGEPVSTDDRNRAIQVNTKVYQWLVKNAGLYGFYPYFYEPWHWEYCPQYSVE
;
A
#
# COMPACT_ATOMS: atom_id res chain seq x y z
N MET A 1 39.09 56.30 26.17
CA MET A 1 39.06 56.03 27.61
C MET A 1 38.82 54.56 27.80
N LEU A 2 39.87 53.86 28.14
CA LEU A 2 39.92 52.41 28.35
C LEU A 2 39.23 52.04 29.66
N LEU A 3 38.51 50.96 29.70
CA LEU A 3 38.40 50.09 30.85
C LEU A 3 38.13 48.63 30.41
N SER A 4 39.19 47.89 30.60
CA SER A 4 39.27 46.42 30.57
C SER A 4 38.63 45.84 31.83
N VAL A 5 37.82 44.77 31.73
CA VAL A 5 37.56 43.92 32.89
C VAL A 5 37.67 42.43 32.47
N LYS A 6 38.46 41.78 33.30
CA LYS A 6 38.98 40.40 33.23
C LYS A 6 37.93 39.32 33.37
N SER A 7 38.22 38.19 32.74
CA SER A 7 37.67 36.86 33.05
C SER A 7 38.10 36.38 34.44
N PRO A 8 37.34 35.48 35.06
CA PRO A 8 37.92 34.44 35.90
C PRO A 8 37.71 33.02 35.39
N SER A 9 38.74 32.29 35.72
CA SER A 9 39.09 30.94 35.30
C SER A 9 38.19 29.82 35.81
N LEU A 10 38.24 28.73 35.04
CA LEU A 10 37.83 27.36 35.33
C LEU A 10 38.17 26.87 36.74
N ILE A 11 37.23 26.14 37.33
CA ILE A 11 37.52 25.07 38.30
C ILE A 11 36.86 23.80 37.80
N LEU A 12 37.72 22.85 37.40
CA LEU A 12 37.39 21.52 36.97
C LEU A 12 37.26 20.62 38.21
N VAL A 13 36.05 20.20 38.59
CA VAL A 13 35.86 19.19 39.63
C VAL A 13 35.60 17.85 38.93
N ARG A 14 36.60 16.97 38.97
CA ARG A 14 36.48 15.57 38.61
C ARG A 14 35.80 14.81 39.75
N ALA A 15 34.56 14.36 39.56
CA ALA A 15 33.92 13.39 40.41
C ALA A 15 34.25 11.98 39.92
N PHE A 16 34.99 11.23 40.69
CA PHE A 16 35.17 9.78 40.51
C PHE A 16 33.89 9.05 40.94
N ALA A 17 33.17 8.46 40.03
CA ALA A 17 32.10 7.53 40.36
C ALA A 17 32.68 6.13 40.50
N VAL A 18 32.66 5.60 41.71
CA VAL A 18 32.98 4.21 42.03
C VAL A 18 31.81 3.36 41.58
N VAL A 19 32.00 2.54 40.53
CA VAL A 19 31.03 1.53 40.12
C VAL A 19 31.19 0.30 40.98
N ILE A 20 30.30 0.10 41.95
CA ILE A 20 30.18 -1.14 42.70
C ILE A 20 29.39 -2.13 41.83
N CYS A 21 30.09 -3.13 41.27
CA CYS A 21 29.46 -4.28 40.61
C CYS A 21 28.73 -5.13 41.63
N PHE A 22 27.42 -5.05 41.71
CA PHE A 22 26.60 -6.11 42.28
C PHE A 22 26.43 -7.23 41.24
N LEU A 23 27.13 -8.33 41.44
CA LEU A 23 26.84 -9.59 40.76
C LEU A 23 25.50 -10.14 41.31
N SER A 24 24.39 -9.81 40.67
CA SER A 24 23.15 -10.52 40.88
C SER A 24 23.15 -11.78 40.00
N LEU A 25 23.24 -12.96 40.64
CA LEU A 25 22.98 -14.24 40.04
C LEU A 25 21.53 -14.25 39.52
N LEU A 26 21.37 -14.08 38.19
CA LEU A 26 20.11 -14.38 37.52
C LEU A 26 19.99 -15.90 37.35
N PRO A 27 18.82 -16.51 37.67
CA PRO A 27 18.61 -17.92 37.41
C PRO A 27 18.67 -18.19 35.91
N THR A 28 19.43 -19.18 35.51
CA THR A 28 19.47 -19.72 34.14
C THR A 28 18.07 -20.14 33.75
N ARG A 29 17.45 -19.35 32.84
CA ARG A 29 16.20 -19.72 32.21
C ARG A 29 16.52 -20.85 31.24
N ASP A 30 16.06 -22.04 31.53
CA ASP A 30 16.11 -23.18 30.64
C ASP A 30 15.64 -22.79 29.26
N GLY A 31 16.57 -22.80 28.32
CA GLY A 31 16.30 -22.57 26.90
C GLY A 31 15.54 -23.76 26.31
N ARG A 32 14.27 -23.91 26.66
CA ARG A 32 13.38 -24.79 25.88
C ARG A 32 13.05 -24.06 24.58
N SER A 33 13.80 -24.39 23.55
CA SER A 33 13.39 -24.18 22.17
C SER A 33 12.07 -24.91 21.96
N PHE A 34 10.96 -24.17 21.89
CA PHE A 34 9.70 -24.73 21.40
C PHE A 34 9.87 -24.96 19.91
N ALA A 35 10.41 -26.11 19.54
CA ALA A 35 10.22 -26.62 18.19
C ALA A 35 8.72 -26.90 18.06
N VAL A 36 8.01 -26.06 17.31
CA VAL A 36 6.64 -26.34 16.88
C VAL A 36 6.74 -27.58 16.01
N SER A 37 6.40 -28.75 16.57
CA SER A 37 6.26 -29.96 15.77
C SER A 37 5.01 -29.80 14.92
N ILE A 38 5.21 -29.53 13.63
CA ILE A 38 4.13 -29.55 12.66
C ILE A 38 3.71 -30.98 12.48
N ASP A 39 2.44 -31.27 12.73
CA ASP A 39 1.87 -32.62 12.54
C ASP A 39 2.03 -32.99 11.02
N PRO A 40 2.53 -34.19 10.71
CA PRO A 40 2.58 -34.66 9.31
C PRO A 40 1.24 -34.63 8.60
N ALA A 41 0.11 -34.76 9.30
CA ALA A 41 -1.24 -34.57 8.76
C ALA A 41 -1.48 -33.11 8.31
N ASP A 42 -1.00 -32.11 9.04
CA ASP A 42 -1.09 -30.70 8.66
C ASP A 42 -0.26 -30.39 7.42
N VAL A 43 0.93 -30.97 7.32
CA VAL A 43 1.79 -30.80 6.13
C VAL A 43 1.15 -31.36 4.87
N ALA A 44 0.50 -32.53 4.96
CA ALA A 44 -0.23 -33.12 3.83
C ALA A 44 -1.45 -32.28 3.42
N THR A 45 -2.16 -31.70 4.39
CA THR A 45 -3.30 -30.81 4.17
C THR A 45 -2.88 -29.54 3.44
N PHE A 46 -1.78 -28.89 3.81
CA PHE A 46 -1.31 -27.68 3.14
C PHE A 46 -0.68 -27.94 1.77
N ALA A 47 -0.12 -29.13 1.51
CA ALA A 47 0.34 -29.49 0.17
C ALA A 47 -0.83 -29.54 -0.83
N ALA A 48 -1.94 -30.18 -0.48
CA ALA A 48 -3.13 -30.23 -1.32
C ALA A 48 -3.75 -28.81 -1.52
N ALA A 49 -3.75 -27.97 -0.49
CA ALA A 49 -4.20 -26.59 -0.58
C ALA A 49 -3.30 -25.75 -1.51
N ALA A 50 -1.98 -25.94 -1.42
CA ALA A 50 -0.99 -25.28 -2.27
C ALA A 50 -1.19 -25.63 -3.76
N GLU A 51 -1.45 -26.91 -4.06
CA GLU A 51 -1.79 -27.35 -5.44
C GLU A 51 -3.08 -26.71 -5.95
N GLN A 52 -4.10 -26.60 -5.11
CA GLN A 52 -5.33 -25.92 -5.47
C GLN A 52 -5.09 -24.43 -5.73
N ASN A 53 -4.33 -23.76 -4.88
CA ASN A 53 -3.97 -22.36 -5.07
C ASN A 53 -3.18 -22.12 -6.35
N ALA A 54 -2.28 -23.05 -6.73
CA ALA A 54 -1.54 -23.01 -7.98
C ALA A 54 -2.46 -23.01 -9.22
N LYS A 55 -3.62 -23.65 -9.15
CA LYS A 55 -4.65 -23.65 -10.19
C LYS A 55 -5.55 -22.42 -10.09
N LEU A 56 -6.10 -22.15 -8.91
CA LEU A 56 -7.09 -21.10 -8.70
C LEU A 56 -6.52 -19.69 -8.92
N LYS A 57 -5.22 -19.49 -8.73
CA LYS A 57 -4.59 -18.18 -9.00
C LYS A 57 -4.83 -17.68 -10.42
N SER A 58 -5.02 -18.58 -11.38
CA SER A 58 -5.30 -18.26 -12.78
C SER A 58 -6.74 -18.57 -13.19
N ASP A 59 -7.42 -19.48 -12.51
CA ASP A 59 -8.67 -20.09 -13.00
C ASP A 59 -9.92 -19.69 -12.20
N LEU A 60 -9.77 -19.19 -10.98
CA LEU A 60 -10.92 -18.76 -10.18
C LEU A 60 -11.76 -17.74 -10.96
N THR A 61 -13.04 -18.02 -11.17
CA THR A 61 -13.95 -17.05 -11.79
C THR A 61 -14.73 -16.30 -10.74
N TRP A 62 -14.80 -14.98 -10.89
CA TRP A 62 -15.51 -14.09 -9.99
C TRP A 62 -16.05 -12.89 -10.74
N THR A 63 -16.87 -12.05 -10.10
CA THR A 63 -17.48 -10.88 -10.74
C THR A 63 -17.16 -9.62 -9.97
N PHE A 64 -16.74 -8.58 -10.68
CA PHE A 64 -16.52 -7.26 -10.12
C PHE A 64 -17.08 -6.16 -11.04
N CYS A 65 -17.87 -5.23 -10.50
CA CYS A 65 -18.52 -4.16 -11.26
C CYS A 65 -19.28 -4.69 -12.52
N ALA A 66 -20.01 -5.80 -12.36
CA ALA A 66 -20.73 -6.52 -13.41
C ALA A 66 -19.83 -7.10 -14.54
N LYS A 67 -18.51 -7.13 -14.35
CA LYS A 67 -17.57 -7.76 -15.28
C LYS A 67 -17.07 -9.08 -14.69
N ARG A 68 -17.09 -10.14 -15.51
CA ARG A 68 -16.47 -11.42 -15.16
C ARG A 68 -14.96 -11.26 -15.14
N GLN A 69 -14.34 -11.75 -14.09
CA GLN A 69 -12.90 -11.77 -13.84
C GLN A 69 -12.43 -13.22 -13.80
N ARG A 70 -11.15 -13.45 -14.05
CA ARG A 70 -10.53 -14.75 -13.96
C ARG A 70 -9.18 -14.64 -13.23
N GLY A 71 -8.98 -15.56 -12.28
CA GLY A 71 -7.81 -15.60 -11.44
C GLY A 71 -7.70 -14.44 -10.44
N TRP A 72 -6.75 -14.56 -9.56
CA TRP A 72 -6.38 -13.55 -8.58
C TRP A 72 -4.88 -13.24 -8.55
N ILE A 73 -4.14 -13.79 -9.52
CA ILE A 73 -2.66 -13.66 -9.57
C ILE A 73 -2.18 -12.21 -9.57
N LEU A 74 -2.90 -11.30 -10.22
CA LEU A 74 -2.59 -9.87 -10.26
C LEU A 74 -2.64 -9.21 -8.88
N TYR A 75 -3.32 -9.82 -7.94
CA TYR A 75 -3.51 -9.30 -6.59
C TYR A 75 -2.57 -9.95 -5.57
N THR A 76 -1.64 -10.81 -6.03
CA THR A 76 -0.69 -11.53 -5.17
C THR A 76 0.05 -10.61 -4.19
N PRO A 77 0.58 -9.44 -4.58
CA PRO A 77 1.25 -8.55 -3.62
C PRO A 77 0.31 -8.07 -2.50
N LEU A 78 -0.94 -7.73 -2.83
CA LEU A 78 -1.95 -7.31 -1.84
C LEU A 78 -2.35 -8.45 -0.91
N ILE A 79 -2.51 -9.67 -1.45
CA ILE A 79 -2.81 -10.88 -0.68
C ILE A 79 -1.65 -11.18 0.27
N GLN A 80 -0.42 -11.21 -0.22
CA GLN A 80 0.78 -11.44 0.60
C GLN A 80 0.89 -10.41 1.73
N ARG A 81 0.63 -9.13 1.43
CA ARG A 81 0.60 -8.06 2.47
C ARG A 81 -0.48 -8.31 3.51
N LEU A 82 -1.69 -8.75 3.09
CA LEU A 82 -2.80 -9.04 3.99
C LEU A 82 -2.51 -10.26 4.89
N LEU A 83 -1.86 -11.29 4.33
CA LEU A 83 -1.47 -12.51 5.03
C LEU A 83 -0.16 -12.35 5.83
N ASN A 84 0.50 -11.20 5.74
CA ASN A 84 1.83 -10.94 6.32
C ASN A 84 2.86 -12.02 5.95
N THR A 85 2.93 -12.39 4.66
CA THR A 85 3.85 -13.39 4.12
C THR A 85 4.48 -12.92 2.82
N ASN A 86 5.65 -13.47 2.48
CA ASN A 86 6.25 -13.34 1.15
C ASN A 86 6.22 -14.68 0.38
N ALA A 87 5.55 -15.70 0.94
CA ALA A 87 5.48 -17.03 0.34
C ALA A 87 4.75 -16.97 -1.02
N ALA A 88 5.23 -17.76 -1.98
CA ALA A 88 4.57 -17.88 -3.28
C ALA A 88 3.25 -18.68 -3.15
N PRO A 89 2.21 -18.35 -3.95
CA PRO A 89 0.89 -18.95 -3.85
C PRO A 89 0.82 -20.49 -3.89
N GLU A 90 1.78 -21.11 -4.56
CA GLU A 90 1.91 -22.55 -4.73
C GLU A 90 2.67 -23.26 -3.62
N THR A 91 2.93 -22.62 -2.49
CA THR A 91 3.69 -23.18 -1.37
C THR A 91 2.83 -23.51 -0.16
N ASN A 92 3.26 -24.49 0.62
CA ASN A 92 2.62 -24.82 1.90
C ASN A 92 2.62 -23.63 2.87
N ALA A 93 3.69 -22.82 2.87
CA ALA A 93 3.80 -21.62 3.71
C ALA A 93 2.74 -20.57 3.38
N PHE A 94 2.40 -20.39 2.09
CA PHE A 94 1.29 -19.53 1.69
C PHE A 94 -0.05 -20.10 2.15
N ALA A 95 -0.28 -21.40 1.95
CA ALA A 95 -1.52 -22.06 2.35
C ALA A 95 -1.71 -22.00 3.89
N GLN A 96 -0.65 -22.18 4.68
CA GLN A 96 -0.69 -22.00 6.12
C GLN A 96 -1.06 -20.56 6.51
N ALA A 97 -0.36 -19.57 5.99
CA ALA A 97 -0.67 -18.16 6.27
C ALA A 97 -2.11 -17.77 5.87
N LEU A 98 -2.61 -18.38 4.79
CA LEU A 98 -3.98 -18.20 4.36
C LEU A 98 -4.99 -18.85 5.32
N ALA A 99 -4.71 -20.05 5.82
CA ALA A 99 -5.54 -20.73 6.82
C ALA A 99 -5.62 -19.94 8.14
N ASP A 100 -4.49 -19.39 8.59
CA ASP A 100 -4.43 -18.53 9.77
C ASP A 100 -5.27 -17.27 9.60
N TRP A 101 -5.18 -16.63 8.42
CA TRP A 101 -6.01 -15.48 8.10
C TRP A 101 -7.49 -15.84 8.00
N GLN A 102 -7.83 -16.96 7.35
CA GLN A 102 -9.21 -17.47 7.26
C GLN A 102 -9.82 -17.64 8.66
N SER A 103 -9.08 -18.25 9.57
CA SER A 103 -9.49 -18.40 10.99
C SER A 103 -9.79 -17.05 11.62
N SER A 104 -8.89 -16.07 11.49
CA SER A 104 -9.07 -14.71 12.03
C SER A 104 -10.23 -13.97 11.39
N ALA A 105 -10.57 -14.28 10.14
CA ALA A 105 -11.67 -13.70 9.38
C ALA A 105 -13.03 -14.40 9.58
N GLY A 106 -13.08 -15.45 10.41
CA GLY A 106 -14.26 -16.26 10.67
C GLY A 106 -14.67 -17.16 9.49
N LEU A 107 -13.68 -17.63 8.72
CA LEU A 107 -13.87 -18.55 7.60
C LEU A 107 -13.30 -19.93 7.95
N PRO A 108 -13.73 -21.01 7.27
CA PRO A 108 -13.08 -22.32 7.37
C PRO A 108 -11.59 -22.21 7.00
N SER A 109 -10.70 -22.73 7.86
CA SER A 109 -9.25 -22.64 7.74
C SER A 109 -8.70 -23.68 6.75
N THR A 110 -9.11 -23.61 5.49
CA THR A 110 -8.76 -24.57 4.44
C THR A 110 -7.39 -24.36 3.83
N GLY A 111 -6.82 -23.16 3.96
CA GLY A 111 -5.61 -22.76 3.25
C GLY A 111 -5.80 -22.60 1.74
N VAL A 112 -7.04 -22.71 1.23
CA VAL A 112 -7.38 -22.54 -0.19
C VAL A 112 -8.00 -21.17 -0.43
N LEU A 113 -7.47 -20.42 -1.38
CA LEU A 113 -8.04 -19.15 -1.82
C LEU A 113 -9.17 -19.38 -2.82
N ASP A 114 -10.28 -19.85 -2.30
CA ASP A 114 -11.52 -20.07 -3.03
C ASP A 114 -12.31 -18.76 -3.26
N GLN A 115 -13.48 -18.87 -3.88
CA GLN A 115 -14.33 -17.72 -4.17
C GLN A 115 -14.80 -16.99 -2.89
N GLN A 116 -15.16 -17.72 -1.83
CA GLN A 116 -15.62 -17.14 -0.58
C GLN A 116 -14.50 -16.35 0.09
N THR A 117 -13.33 -16.94 0.20
CA THR A 117 -12.13 -16.33 0.75
C THR A 117 -11.72 -15.09 -0.05
N TRP A 118 -11.70 -15.21 -1.39
CA TRP A 118 -11.38 -14.10 -2.28
C TRP A 118 -12.32 -12.91 -2.09
N MET A 119 -13.64 -13.15 -2.08
CA MET A 119 -14.61 -12.08 -1.90
C MET A 119 -14.53 -11.42 -0.51
N LYS A 120 -14.15 -12.17 0.52
CA LYS A 120 -13.88 -11.61 1.84
C LYS A 120 -12.64 -10.70 1.83
N MET A 121 -11.56 -11.09 1.13
CA MET A 121 -10.38 -10.23 0.94
C MET A 121 -10.71 -8.96 0.16
N VAL A 122 -11.49 -9.06 -0.91
CA VAL A 122 -11.97 -7.91 -1.68
C VAL A 122 -12.74 -6.94 -0.78
N ALA A 123 -13.61 -7.46 0.11
CA ALA A 123 -14.33 -6.63 1.07
C ALA A 123 -13.37 -5.90 2.03
N VAL A 124 -12.31 -6.56 2.50
CA VAL A 124 -11.27 -5.95 3.34
C VAL A 124 -10.54 -4.84 2.58
N PHE A 125 -10.12 -5.06 1.33
CA PHE A 125 -9.48 -4.05 0.51
C PHE A 125 -10.39 -2.83 0.27
N GLN A 126 -11.69 -3.07 0.03
CA GLN A 126 -12.67 -2.01 -0.17
C GLN A 126 -13.03 -1.24 1.11
N SER A 127 -12.80 -1.84 2.28
CA SER A 127 -13.14 -1.21 3.56
C SER A 127 -12.30 0.04 3.86
N ARG A 128 -11.07 0.09 3.35
CA ARG A 128 -10.09 1.16 3.56
C ARG A 128 -10.18 2.30 2.55
N ARG A 129 -11.23 2.35 1.74
CA ARG A 129 -11.42 3.41 0.74
C ARG A 129 -12.06 4.66 1.33
N ILE A 130 -11.88 5.78 0.65
CA ILE A 130 -12.56 7.04 0.96
C ILE A 130 -14.08 6.83 0.93
N LYS A 131 -14.75 7.08 2.06
CA LYS A 131 -16.20 6.93 2.21
C LYS A 131 -16.93 8.20 1.78
N ASP A 132 -16.57 9.32 2.41
CA ASP A 132 -17.08 10.64 2.03
C ASP A 132 -16.30 11.17 0.83
N ARG A 133 -16.99 11.32 -0.28
CA ARG A 133 -16.45 11.76 -1.57
C ARG A 133 -16.90 13.18 -1.92
N SER A 134 -17.28 13.96 -0.92
CA SER A 134 -17.62 15.36 -1.07
C SER A 134 -16.43 16.16 -1.59
N THR A 135 -16.70 17.14 -2.42
CA THR A 135 -15.68 18.09 -2.90
C THR A 135 -15.24 18.98 -1.74
N PRO A 136 -13.95 19.09 -1.45
CA PRO A 136 -13.45 19.93 -0.36
C PRO A 136 -13.61 21.41 -0.72
N PRO A 137 -13.63 22.31 0.29
CA PRO A 137 -13.62 23.73 0.03
C PRO A 137 -12.34 24.13 -0.75
N PRO A 138 -12.38 25.17 -1.60
CA PRO A 138 -11.23 25.57 -2.43
C PRO A 138 -9.94 25.79 -1.64
N GLY A 139 -10.05 26.32 -0.41
CA GLY A 139 -8.90 26.53 0.49
C GLY A 139 -8.21 25.24 0.99
N ALA A 140 -8.83 24.07 0.87
CA ALA A 140 -8.23 22.79 1.23
C ALA A 140 -7.38 22.19 0.10
N LEU A 141 -7.51 22.68 -1.11
CA LEU A 141 -6.73 22.25 -2.26
C LEU A 141 -5.46 23.11 -2.40
N THR A 142 -4.39 22.48 -2.89
CA THR A 142 -3.16 23.16 -3.29
C THR A 142 -2.80 22.82 -4.73
N ARG A 143 -2.29 23.82 -5.45
CA ARG A 143 -1.78 23.62 -6.82
C ARG A 143 -0.39 22.97 -6.74
N VAL A 144 -0.18 21.97 -7.56
CA VAL A 144 1.04 21.18 -7.63
C VAL A 144 1.83 21.56 -8.90
N SER A 145 3.16 21.51 -8.82
CA SER A 145 4.02 21.82 -9.98
C SER A 145 3.75 20.87 -11.15
N ALA A 146 3.85 21.39 -12.37
CA ALA A 146 3.75 20.56 -13.59
C ALA A 146 4.80 19.45 -13.63
N SER A 147 5.99 19.68 -13.08
CA SER A 147 7.08 18.70 -13.01
C SER A 147 6.76 17.47 -12.18
N GLU A 148 5.78 17.52 -11.28
CA GLU A 148 5.32 16.39 -10.46
C GLU A 148 4.22 15.57 -11.17
N PHE A 149 3.72 16.05 -12.33
CA PHE A 149 2.78 15.29 -13.13
C PHE A 149 3.49 14.48 -14.22
N PHE A 150 2.90 13.34 -14.55
CA PHE A 150 3.34 12.48 -15.64
C PHE A 150 3.26 13.20 -17.00
N ASP A 151 2.19 13.97 -17.20
CA ASP A 151 2.02 14.91 -18.28
C ASP A 151 2.41 16.32 -17.79
N PRO A 152 3.59 16.86 -18.17
CA PRO A 152 4.05 18.17 -17.73
C PRO A 152 3.24 19.33 -18.37
N GLU A 153 2.50 19.07 -19.47
CA GLU A 153 1.65 20.04 -20.12
C GLU A 153 0.21 20.06 -19.57
N ARG A 154 -0.05 19.25 -18.55
CA ARG A 154 -1.38 19.21 -17.91
C ARG A 154 -1.84 20.59 -17.49
N PRO A 155 -3.07 21.04 -17.86
CA PRO A 155 -3.61 22.35 -17.53
C PRO A 155 -3.55 22.67 -16.02
N GLU A 156 -3.31 23.90 -15.66
CA GLU A 156 -3.15 24.33 -14.27
C GLU A 156 -4.36 24.03 -13.39
N ASP A 157 -5.57 24.20 -13.92
CA ASP A 157 -6.84 23.92 -13.25
C ASP A 157 -7.09 22.44 -12.97
N LEU A 158 -6.27 21.56 -13.56
CA LEU A 158 -6.27 20.11 -13.33
C LEU A 158 -5.13 19.63 -12.43
N ARG A 159 -4.32 20.54 -11.87
CA ARG A 159 -3.14 20.23 -11.05
C ARG A 159 -3.35 20.51 -9.55
N TYR A 160 -4.52 20.14 -9.03
CA TYR A 160 -4.84 20.32 -7.61
C TYR A 160 -4.85 19.00 -6.85
N VAL A 161 -4.37 19.05 -5.60
CA VAL A 161 -4.38 17.95 -4.63
C VAL A 161 -4.85 18.52 -3.29
N GLU A 162 -5.51 17.72 -2.46
CA GLU A 162 -5.80 18.10 -1.08
C GLU A 162 -4.47 18.28 -0.31
N ARG A 163 -4.36 19.31 0.55
CA ARG A 163 -3.09 19.75 1.14
C ARG A 163 -2.41 18.67 1.99
N GLN A 164 -3.17 17.95 2.81
CA GLN A 164 -2.60 16.90 3.66
C GLN A 164 -2.18 15.69 2.85
N ALA A 165 -3.00 15.31 1.85
CA ALA A 165 -2.66 14.25 0.91
C ALA A 165 -1.39 14.59 0.12
N TYR A 166 -1.23 15.84 -0.30
CA TYR A 166 -0.01 16.27 -1.00
C TYR A 166 1.23 16.24 -0.10
N ALA A 167 1.11 16.72 1.15
CA ALA A 167 2.21 16.64 2.10
C ALA A 167 2.62 15.18 2.40
N ALA A 168 1.65 14.28 2.52
CA ALA A 168 1.88 12.85 2.71
C ALA A 168 2.51 12.21 1.45
N TYR A 169 2.03 12.55 0.26
CA TYR A 169 2.59 12.10 -1.02
C TYR A 169 4.08 12.48 -1.14
N LYS A 170 4.46 13.70 -0.79
CA LYS A 170 5.87 14.13 -0.83
C LYS A 170 6.76 13.30 0.11
N ARG A 171 6.28 12.99 1.32
CA ARG A 171 7.01 12.10 2.25
C ARG A 171 7.12 10.68 1.68
N LEU A 172 6.05 10.17 1.09
CA LEU A 172 6.03 8.85 0.45
C LEU A 172 7.05 8.77 -0.70
N VAL A 173 7.06 9.75 -1.60
CA VAL A 173 8.01 9.81 -2.73
C VAL A 173 9.46 9.86 -2.21
N ALA A 174 9.74 10.69 -1.20
CA ALA A 174 11.07 10.77 -0.60
C ALA A 174 11.52 9.43 -0.01
N ALA A 175 10.63 8.70 0.66
CA ALA A 175 10.94 7.39 1.23
C ALA A 175 11.17 6.32 0.15
N VAL A 176 10.36 6.28 -0.90
CA VAL A 176 10.58 5.37 -2.04
C VAL A 176 11.94 5.62 -2.68
N THR A 177 12.29 6.88 -2.91
CA THR A 177 13.57 7.26 -3.51
C THR A 177 14.76 6.88 -2.62
N ALA A 178 14.61 6.96 -1.31
CA ALA A 178 15.67 6.58 -0.36
C ALA A 178 15.85 5.06 -0.26
N ASP A 179 14.74 4.28 -0.28
CA ASP A 179 14.79 2.83 -0.06
C ASP A 179 15.11 2.06 -1.34
N LEU A 180 14.63 2.55 -2.48
CA LEU A 180 14.84 1.89 -3.76
C LEU A 180 15.90 2.67 -4.54
N SER A 181 16.99 1.98 -4.93
CA SER A 181 17.82 2.45 -6.03
C SER A 181 16.98 2.37 -7.31
N LEU A 182 16.13 3.37 -7.51
CA LEU A 182 15.30 3.45 -8.71
C LEU A 182 16.21 3.59 -9.93
N ASP A 183 15.83 2.91 -10.99
CA ASP A 183 16.46 3.12 -12.29
C ASP A 183 16.25 4.59 -12.74
N SER A 184 16.89 4.96 -13.86
CA SER A 184 16.84 6.32 -14.42
C SER A 184 15.45 6.78 -14.92
N ASN A 185 14.40 6.02 -14.69
CA ASN A 185 13.05 6.42 -15.06
C ASN A 185 12.53 7.51 -14.10
N GLU A 186 12.69 8.75 -14.51
CA GLU A 186 12.26 9.95 -13.77
C GLU A 186 10.73 10.07 -13.59
N ASN A 187 9.94 9.17 -14.20
CA ASN A 187 8.48 9.20 -14.13
C ASN A 187 7.92 8.43 -12.93
N TRP A 188 8.73 7.64 -12.21
CA TRP A 188 8.24 6.91 -11.05
C TRP A 188 7.50 7.80 -10.07
N LEU A 189 6.29 7.39 -9.70
CA LEU A 189 5.38 8.06 -8.77
C LEU A 189 4.88 9.44 -9.23
N LYS A 190 5.21 9.94 -10.43
CA LYS A 190 4.56 11.14 -10.95
C LYS A 190 3.04 10.97 -10.96
N ILE A 191 2.34 12.05 -10.65
CA ILE A 191 0.89 12.08 -10.58
C ILE A 191 0.32 12.04 -12.00
N ILE A 192 -0.46 11.01 -12.30
CA ILE A 192 -1.20 10.91 -13.56
C ILE A 192 -2.50 11.70 -13.45
N SER A 193 -3.18 11.58 -12.31
CA SER A 193 -4.43 12.29 -12.03
C SER A 193 -4.60 12.50 -10.53
N ALA A 194 -5.23 13.62 -10.15
CA ALA A 194 -5.51 13.94 -8.76
C ALA A 194 -6.93 14.48 -8.60
N PHE A 195 -7.13 15.71 -8.10
CA PHE A 195 -8.45 16.31 -7.98
C PHE A 195 -9.15 16.38 -9.34
N ARG A 196 -10.39 15.96 -9.38
CA ARG A 196 -11.30 16.11 -10.51
C ARG A 196 -12.60 16.73 -10.02
N SER A 197 -13.00 17.88 -10.55
CA SER A 197 -14.32 18.41 -10.25
C SER A 197 -15.41 17.48 -10.78
N PRO A 198 -16.62 17.45 -10.18
CA PRO A 198 -17.74 16.68 -10.71
C PRO A 198 -18.06 17.01 -12.16
N ALA A 199 -17.95 18.30 -12.56
CA ALA A 199 -18.16 18.74 -13.94
C ALA A 199 -17.12 18.13 -14.89
N TYR A 200 -15.83 18.19 -14.53
CA TYR A 200 -14.76 17.60 -15.34
C TYR A 200 -14.91 16.06 -15.45
N GLN A 201 -15.25 15.38 -14.36
CA GLN A 201 -15.54 13.94 -14.39
C GLN A 201 -16.71 13.61 -15.33
N ALA A 202 -17.77 14.42 -15.32
CA ALA A 202 -18.90 14.24 -16.22
C ALA A 202 -18.50 14.43 -17.70
N GLN A 203 -17.60 15.38 -17.97
CA GLN A 203 -17.04 15.59 -19.31
C GLN A 203 -16.22 14.39 -19.77
N LEU A 204 -15.31 13.88 -18.93
CA LEU A 204 -14.52 12.68 -19.23
C LEU A 204 -15.42 11.46 -19.55
N ARG A 205 -16.51 11.29 -18.80
CA ARG A 205 -17.49 10.22 -19.05
C ARG A 205 -18.18 10.34 -20.40
N LYS A 206 -18.48 11.57 -20.83
CA LYS A 206 -19.06 11.84 -22.17
C LYS A 206 -18.07 11.51 -23.28
N GLN A 207 -16.80 11.86 -23.08
CA GLN A 207 -15.72 11.60 -24.05
C GLN A 207 -15.34 10.11 -24.14
N SER A 208 -15.54 9.37 -23.06
CA SER A 208 -15.18 7.94 -22.95
C SER A 208 -16.36 7.08 -22.51
N PRO A 209 -17.44 6.96 -23.31
CA PRO A 209 -18.68 6.30 -22.91
C PRO A 209 -18.50 4.77 -22.70
N LYS A 210 -17.45 4.22 -23.24
CA LYS A 210 -17.10 2.79 -23.09
C LYS A 210 -16.19 2.51 -21.90
N SER A 211 -15.61 3.54 -21.26
CA SER A 211 -14.84 3.34 -20.03
C SER A 211 -15.79 2.89 -18.93
N GLY A 212 -15.47 1.75 -18.32
CA GLY A 212 -16.32 1.13 -17.31
C GLY A 212 -16.45 1.98 -16.04
N ARG A 213 -17.41 1.63 -15.18
CA ARG A 213 -17.62 2.28 -13.87
C ARG A 213 -16.41 2.18 -12.94
N ALA A 214 -15.47 1.28 -13.22
CA ALA A 214 -14.23 1.18 -12.46
C ALA A 214 -13.32 2.39 -12.70
N SER A 215 -13.14 2.80 -13.96
CA SER A 215 -12.19 3.88 -14.33
C SER A 215 -12.78 5.28 -14.20
N LEU A 216 -14.08 5.45 -14.52
CA LEU A 216 -14.77 6.74 -14.48
C LEU A 216 -16.08 6.64 -13.67
N ALA A 217 -15.95 6.43 -12.36
CA ALA A 217 -17.08 6.32 -11.45
C ALA A 217 -17.92 7.60 -11.44
N VAL A 218 -19.25 7.47 -11.28
CA VAL A 218 -20.18 8.61 -11.12
C VAL A 218 -19.86 9.37 -9.84
N ASN A 219 -19.63 8.64 -8.75
CA ASN A 219 -19.16 9.18 -7.48
C ASN A 219 -17.69 8.79 -7.31
N SER A 220 -16.79 9.67 -7.74
CA SER A 220 -15.36 9.40 -7.81
C SER A 220 -14.64 9.82 -6.51
N PRO A 221 -13.69 9.03 -5.98
CA PRO A 221 -12.84 9.47 -4.87
C PRO A 221 -11.94 10.66 -5.25
N HIS A 222 -11.68 10.89 -6.54
CA HIS A 222 -10.94 12.07 -7.02
C HIS A 222 -11.64 13.40 -6.72
N PHE A 223 -12.96 13.41 -6.44
CA PHE A 223 -13.66 14.64 -6.03
C PHE A 223 -13.09 15.22 -4.74
N THR A 224 -12.49 14.41 -3.90
CA THR A 224 -11.91 14.84 -2.62
C THR A 224 -10.53 15.48 -2.75
N GLY A 225 -9.85 15.32 -3.89
CA GLY A 225 -8.43 15.64 -4.03
C GLY A 225 -7.49 14.74 -3.23
N ARG A 226 -8.02 13.69 -2.55
CA ARG A 226 -7.28 12.74 -1.71
C ARG A 226 -6.98 11.42 -2.43
N ALA A 227 -7.51 11.22 -3.62
CA ALA A 227 -7.17 10.10 -4.50
C ALA A 227 -6.17 10.54 -5.55
N LEU A 228 -5.09 9.79 -5.70
CA LEU A 228 -4.02 10.02 -6.64
C LEU A 228 -3.86 8.80 -7.55
N ASP A 229 -3.83 9.03 -8.85
CA ASP A 229 -3.34 8.06 -9.81
C ASP A 229 -1.84 8.32 -9.99
N LEU A 230 -1.00 7.34 -9.60
CA LEU A 230 0.46 7.44 -9.61
C LEU A 230 1.05 6.54 -10.68
N TYR A 231 2.10 7.00 -11.36
CA TYR A 231 2.82 6.17 -12.32
C TYR A 231 3.62 5.07 -11.60
N VAL A 232 3.23 3.84 -11.83
CA VAL A 232 3.84 2.64 -11.25
C VAL A 232 4.41 1.71 -12.32
N GLY A 233 4.57 2.20 -13.56
CA GLY A 233 5.07 1.45 -14.71
C GLY A 233 4.00 1.13 -15.74
N GLY A 234 4.42 0.56 -16.85
CA GLY A 234 3.54 0.20 -17.96
C GLY A 234 2.81 1.41 -18.58
N GLU A 235 1.66 1.13 -19.20
CA GLU A 235 0.76 2.15 -19.72
C GLU A 235 -0.06 2.78 -18.57
N PRO A 236 -0.06 4.12 -18.43
CA PRO A 236 -0.83 4.80 -17.40
C PRO A 236 -2.34 4.48 -17.49
N VAL A 237 -2.96 4.23 -16.35
CA VAL A 237 -4.41 4.01 -16.16
C VAL A 237 -5.07 2.98 -17.08
N SER A 238 -4.31 2.06 -17.66
CA SER A 238 -4.83 0.99 -18.50
C SER A 238 -5.29 -0.20 -17.66
N THR A 239 -6.55 -0.60 -17.81
CA THR A 239 -7.16 -1.77 -17.13
C THR A 239 -6.93 -3.09 -17.86
N ASP A 240 -6.14 -3.12 -18.91
CA ASP A 240 -5.71 -4.35 -19.56
C ASP A 240 -4.91 -5.23 -18.59
N ASP A 241 -5.22 -6.51 -18.53
CA ASP A 241 -4.60 -7.45 -17.58
C ASP A 241 -3.11 -7.62 -17.80
N ARG A 242 -2.62 -7.54 -19.04
CA ARG A 242 -1.19 -7.61 -19.34
C ARG A 242 -0.47 -6.37 -18.81
N ASN A 243 -1.09 -5.20 -18.97
CA ASN A 243 -0.54 -3.97 -18.42
C ASN A 243 -0.55 -3.98 -16.88
N ARG A 244 -1.66 -4.40 -16.26
CA ARG A 244 -1.73 -4.56 -14.80
C ARG A 244 -0.67 -5.55 -14.29
N ALA A 245 -0.40 -6.62 -15.04
CA ALA A 245 0.67 -7.56 -14.70
C ALA A 245 2.06 -6.90 -14.72
N ILE A 246 2.34 -6.01 -15.67
CA ILE A 246 3.57 -5.21 -15.66
C ILE A 246 3.62 -4.35 -14.40
N GLN A 247 2.57 -3.61 -14.11
CA GLN A 247 2.50 -2.66 -12.99
C GLN A 247 2.69 -3.34 -11.62
N VAL A 248 1.99 -4.44 -11.35
CA VAL A 248 2.05 -5.12 -10.04
C VAL A 248 3.41 -5.83 -9.79
N ASN A 249 4.19 -6.07 -10.84
CA ASN A 249 5.51 -6.66 -10.77
C ASN A 249 6.65 -5.63 -10.64
N THR A 250 6.36 -4.32 -10.69
CA THR A 250 7.40 -3.30 -10.48
C THR A 250 7.81 -3.23 -9.01
N LYS A 251 9.08 -2.93 -8.77
CA LYS A 251 9.60 -2.70 -7.40
C LYS A 251 8.85 -1.57 -6.69
N VAL A 252 8.48 -0.53 -7.44
CA VAL A 252 7.76 0.64 -6.92
C VAL A 252 6.37 0.22 -6.42
N TYR A 253 5.59 -0.51 -7.22
CA TYR A 253 4.28 -0.99 -6.77
C TYR A 253 4.37 -1.90 -5.54
N GLN A 254 5.30 -2.85 -5.55
CA GLN A 254 5.52 -3.76 -4.43
C GLN A 254 5.92 -3.02 -3.15
N TRP A 255 6.78 -2.00 -3.28
CA TRP A 255 7.13 -1.13 -2.17
C TRP A 255 5.92 -0.37 -1.64
N LEU A 256 5.10 0.21 -2.53
CA LEU A 256 3.87 0.91 -2.14
C LEU A 256 2.91 -0.01 -1.40
N VAL A 257 2.65 -1.21 -1.89
CA VAL A 257 1.78 -2.19 -1.22
C VAL A 257 2.25 -2.47 0.20
N LYS A 258 3.56 -2.53 0.41
CA LYS A 258 4.16 -2.82 1.70
C LYS A 258 4.14 -1.62 2.66
N ASN A 259 4.43 -0.42 2.16
CA ASN A 259 4.83 0.72 2.99
C ASN A 259 3.89 1.94 2.89
N ALA A 260 3.08 2.10 1.84
CA ALA A 260 2.30 3.32 1.62
C ALA A 260 1.30 3.61 2.75
N GLY A 261 0.84 2.57 3.47
CA GLY A 261 0.00 2.71 4.66
C GLY A 261 0.63 3.54 5.78
N LEU A 262 1.98 3.53 5.92
CA LEU A 262 2.72 4.37 6.87
C LEU A 262 2.58 5.87 6.56
N TYR A 263 2.24 6.20 5.32
CA TYR A 263 2.00 7.56 4.84
C TYR A 263 0.52 7.87 4.67
N GLY A 264 -0.37 6.96 5.10
CA GLY A 264 -1.82 7.10 5.01
C GLY A 264 -2.41 6.78 3.64
N PHE A 265 -1.66 6.19 2.71
CA PHE A 265 -2.15 5.81 1.40
C PHE A 265 -2.52 4.33 1.32
N TYR A 266 -3.70 4.05 0.77
CA TYR A 266 -4.23 2.70 0.57
C TYR A 266 -4.61 2.48 -0.87
N PRO A 267 -4.29 1.29 -1.45
CA PRO A 267 -4.56 1.02 -2.85
C PRO A 267 -6.05 0.74 -3.11
N TYR A 268 -6.52 1.13 -4.27
CA TYR A 268 -7.68 0.50 -4.85
C TYR A 268 -7.25 -0.81 -5.50
N PHE A 269 -7.70 -1.92 -4.98
CA PHE A 269 -7.18 -3.24 -5.35
C PHE A 269 -7.25 -3.54 -6.87
N TYR A 270 -8.23 -2.97 -7.57
CA TYR A 270 -8.47 -3.22 -8.99
C TYR A 270 -7.57 -2.42 -9.94
N GLU A 271 -7.06 -1.27 -9.48
CA GLU A 271 -6.27 -0.33 -10.29
C GLU A 271 -4.92 -0.08 -9.60
N PRO A 272 -3.80 -0.70 -10.07
CA PRO A 272 -2.50 -0.60 -9.41
C PRO A 272 -1.97 0.83 -9.27
N TRP A 273 -2.37 1.73 -10.14
CA TRP A 273 -1.99 3.16 -10.10
C TRP A 273 -2.79 3.97 -9.08
N HIS A 274 -3.99 3.49 -8.65
CA HIS A 274 -4.92 4.30 -7.85
C HIS A 274 -4.71 4.13 -6.35
N TRP A 275 -4.37 5.24 -5.67
CA TRP A 275 -4.08 5.29 -4.23
C TRP A 275 -4.91 6.35 -3.54
N GLU A 276 -5.53 6.02 -2.42
CA GLU A 276 -6.41 6.90 -1.65
C GLU A 276 -5.79 7.27 -0.31
N TYR A 277 -5.70 8.56 -0.01
CA TYR A 277 -5.21 9.07 1.27
C TYR A 277 -6.30 8.97 2.32
N CYS A 278 -6.14 8.05 3.26
CA CYS A 278 -7.06 7.72 4.35
C CYS A 278 -6.27 7.59 5.67
N PRO A 279 -5.75 8.72 6.24
CA PRO A 279 -4.84 8.69 7.38
C PRO A 279 -5.45 8.03 8.64
N GLN A 280 -6.78 7.99 8.75
CA GLN A 280 -7.48 7.31 9.86
C GLN A 280 -7.24 5.80 9.93
N TYR A 281 -6.68 5.19 8.89
CA TYR A 281 -6.32 3.77 8.87
C TYR A 281 -4.81 3.53 9.04
N SER A 282 -4.00 4.60 9.15
CA SER A 282 -2.57 4.48 9.40
C SER A 282 -2.37 3.78 10.75
N VAL A 283 -1.57 2.74 10.76
CA VAL A 283 -1.13 2.09 12.01
C VAL A 283 -0.02 2.98 12.57
N GLU A 284 -0.20 3.45 13.79
CA GLU A 284 0.85 4.12 14.56
C GLU A 284 2.02 3.16 14.83
#